data_094d1fade3b1f80892d94e05cec7a1ef
#
_entry.id   094d1fade3b1f80892d94e05cec7a1ef
#
_cell.length_a   1.000
_cell.length_b   1.000
_cell.length_c   1.000
_cell.angle_alpha   90.00
_cell.angle_beta   90.00
_cell.angle_gamma   90.00
#
_symmetry.space_group_name_H-M   'P 1'
#
loop_
_entity.id
_entity.type
_entity.pdbx_description
1 polymer ?
#
loop_
_entity_poly.entity_id
_entity_poly.type
_entity_poly.pdbx_seq_one_letter_code
_entity_poly.pdbx_strand_id
1 'polypeptide(L)'
;HNGALRSSKLERMTGYAETFMNSLDIRAGEIVFVISTSGRNGVPIDVAILAKEKGAEVVGITSLEYSMSQPSRHPSGKRLFEVCDICIDNHCPKGDALLSLEEFAVPFAPGSTIAGAYIIQAILSTAIKIMVDKGLTPPVFLSGNLEGSDEHNNKLIEKYKNRIIYFR
;
A
#
# COMPACT_ATOMS: atom_id res chain seq x y z
N HIS A 1 -15.30 6.52 -8.84
CA HIS A 1 -14.04 7.30 -8.88
C HIS A 1 -14.29 8.72 -8.40
N ASN A 2 -13.74 9.08 -7.28
CA ASN A 2 -13.99 10.39 -6.66
C ASN A 2 -13.19 11.56 -7.30
N GLY A 3 -12.41 11.31 -8.36
CA GLY A 3 -11.49 12.26 -8.96
C GLY A 3 -10.27 12.59 -8.07
N ALA A 4 -9.18 13.04 -8.68
CA ALA A 4 -7.89 13.27 -7.98
C ALA A 4 -8.00 14.30 -6.85
N LEU A 5 -8.71 15.41 -7.06
CA LEU A 5 -8.85 16.48 -6.06
C LEU A 5 -9.60 15.99 -4.81
N ARG A 6 -10.66 15.19 -4.98
CA ARG A 6 -11.42 14.64 -3.86
C ARG A 6 -10.63 13.58 -3.13
N SER A 7 -9.94 12.70 -3.84
CA SER A 7 -9.05 11.68 -3.24
C SER A 7 -7.96 12.32 -2.39
N SER A 8 -7.32 13.38 -2.87
CA SER A 8 -6.30 14.12 -2.13
C SER A 8 -6.85 14.80 -0.86
N LYS A 9 -8.11 15.25 -0.88
CA LYS A 9 -8.76 15.80 0.32
C LYS A 9 -9.08 14.70 1.33
N LEU A 10 -9.65 13.58 0.86
CA LEU A 10 -10.00 12.43 1.72
C LEU A 10 -8.77 11.84 2.40
N GLU A 11 -7.65 11.69 1.67
CA GLU A 11 -6.39 11.17 2.23
C GLU A 11 -5.89 11.96 3.45
N ARG A 12 -6.22 13.27 3.51
CA ARG A 12 -5.81 14.15 4.62
C ARG A 12 -6.71 14.04 5.84
N MET A 13 -7.89 13.43 5.71
CA MET A 13 -8.88 13.36 6.80
C MET A 13 -8.48 12.25 7.78
N THR A 14 -8.35 12.62 9.05
CA THR A 14 -8.23 11.65 10.14
C THR A 14 -9.58 11.02 10.44
N GLY A 15 -9.60 9.73 10.79
CA GLY A 15 -10.83 8.95 11.06
C GLY A 15 -11.52 8.43 9.80
N TYR A 16 -11.18 8.92 8.60
CA TYR A 16 -11.81 8.43 7.38
C TYR A 16 -11.49 6.94 7.11
N ALA A 17 -10.32 6.47 7.53
CA ALA A 17 -9.93 5.07 7.37
C ALA A 17 -10.89 4.09 8.07
N GLU A 18 -11.49 4.46 9.19
CA GLU A 18 -12.46 3.64 9.93
C GLU A 18 -13.65 3.22 9.05
N THR A 19 -14.07 4.08 8.13
CA THR A 19 -15.22 3.84 7.25
C THR A 19 -15.07 2.60 6.36
N PHE A 20 -13.84 2.18 6.08
CA PHE A 20 -13.55 1.00 5.26
C PHE A 20 -12.75 -0.08 6.00
N MET A 21 -11.86 0.28 6.93
CA MET A 21 -11.03 -0.68 7.67
C MET A 21 -11.87 -1.64 8.54
N ASN A 22 -13.04 -1.16 9.05
CA ASN A 22 -13.93 -2.00 9.84
C ASN A 22 -14.58 -3.13 9.06
N SER A 23 -14.73 -2.98 7.74
CA SER A 23 -15.28 -4.02 6.84
C SER A 23 -14.24 -5.04 6.37
N LEU A 24 -12.96 -4.79 6.60
CA LEU A 24 -11.88 -5.68 6.18
C LEU A 24 -11.61 -6.76 7.24
N ASP A 25 -11.59 -8.02 6.80
CA ASP A 25 -11.23 -9.18 7.63
C ASP A 25 -9.71 -9.27 7.78
N ILE A 26 -9.13 -8.31 8.53
CA ILE A 26 -7.72 -8.31 8.90
C ILE A 26 -7.57 -9.07 10.21
N ARG A 27 -6.65 -10.04 10.26
CA ARG A 27 -6.45 -10.93 11.41
C ARG A 27 -5.05 -10.77 11.99
N ALA A 28 -4.92 -11.16 13.26
CA ALA A 28 -3.62 -11.16 13.93
C ALA A 28 -2.61 -12.05 13.17
N GLY A 29 -1.38 -11.55 13.04
CA GLY A 29 -0.29 -12.20 12.31
C GLY A 29 -0.33 -12.03 10.78
N GLU A 30 -1.31 -11.31 10.24
CA GLU A 30 -1.29 -10.91 8.82
C GLU A 30 -0.44 -9.66 8.61
N ILE A 31 0.00 -9.43 7.36
CA ILE A 31 0.80 -8.27 6.99
C ILE A 31 -0.08 -7.28 6.23
N VAL A 32 -0.05 -6.02 6.65
CA VAL A 32 -0.69 -4.91 5.95
C VAL A 32 0.36 -3.98 5.38
N PHE A 33 0.42 -3.85 4.06
CA PHE A 33 1.27 -2.88 3.39
C PHE A 33 0.56 -1.53 3.29
N VAL A 34 1.21 -0.48 3.79
CA VAL A 34 0.73 0.91 3.68
C VAL A 34 1.73 1.70 2.86
N ILE A 35 1.31 2.17 1.68
CA ILE A 35 2.18 2.89 0.74
C ILE A 35 1.78 4.36 0.72
N SER A 36 2.65 5.23 1.22
CA SER A 36 2.45 6.68 1.21
C SER A 36 3.79 7.39 1.18
N THR A 37 4.14 7.98 0.04
CA THR A 37 5.48 8.56 -0.18
C THR A 37 5.81 9.66 0.80
N SER A 38 4.88 10.58 1.08
CA SER A 38 5.09 11.62 2.11
C SER A 38 4.88 11.10 3.54
N GLY A 39 4.13 10.01 3.72
CA GLY A 39 3.86 9.38 5.02
C GLY A 39 3.21 10.27 6.07
N ARG A 40 2.64 11.43 5.69
CA ARG A 40 2.24 12.49 6.64
C ARG A 40 0.72 12.69 6.79
N ASN A 41 -0.09 12.12 5.89
CA ASN A 41 -1.53 12.36 5.83
C ASN A 41 -2.31 11.44 6.79
N GLY A 42 -3.54 11.85 7.16
CA GLY A 42 -4.37 11.15 8.14
C GLY A 42 -4.63 9.69 7.76
N VAL A 43 -5.19 9.44 6.57
CA VAL A 43 -5.62 8.09 6.18
C VAL A 43 -4.52 7.02 6.24
N PRO A 44 -3.32 7.18 5.65
CA PRO A 44 -2.30 6.15 5.75
C PRO A 44 -1.83 5.88 7.18
N ILE A 45 -1.83 6.89 8.04
CA ILE A 45 -1.46 6.73 9.45
C ILE A 45 -2.57 6.01 10.21
N ASP A 46 -3.84 6.39 10.02
CA ASP A 46 -5.00 5.70 10.60
C ASP A 46 -5.05 4.23 10.17
N VAL A 47 -4.83 3.93 8.87
CA VAL A 47 -4.77 2.54 8.37
C VAL A 47 -3.71 1.73 9.10
N ALA A 48 -2.52 2.31 9.30
CA ALA A 48 -1.44 1.63 10.02
C ALA A 48 -1.82 1.37 11.49
N ILE A 49 -2.40 2.35 12.17
CA ILE A 49 -2.85 2.22 13.57
C ILE A 49 -3.94 1.15 13.68
N LEU A 50 -5.00 1.24 12.87
CA LEU A 50 -6.13 0.30 12.91
C LEU A 50 -5.72 -1.13 12.53
N ALA A 51 -4.77 -1.30 11.60
CA ALA A 51 -4.23 -2.62 11.27
C ALA A 51 -3.49 -3.24 12.48
N LYS A 52 -2.69 -2.45 13.18
CA LYS A 52 -1.99 -2.90 14.41
C LYS A 52 -2.96 -3.24 15.52
N GLU A 53 -4.02 -2.47 15.71
CA GLU A 53 -5.08 -2.77 16.69
C GLU A 53 -5.77 -4.10 16.42
N LYS A 54 -5.86 -4.51 15.14
CA LYS A 54 -6.34 -5.84 14.73
C LYS A 54 -5.29 -6.96 14.86
N GLY A 55 -4.08 -6.64 15.32
CA GLY A 55 -2.98 -7.57 15.51
C GLY A 55 -2.19 -7.89 14.24
N ALA A 56 -2.35 -7.13 13.19
CA ALA A 56 -1.55 -7.25 11.98
C ALA A 56 -0.18 -6.59 12.15
N GLU A 57 0.82 -7.08 11.40
CA GLU A 57 2.12 -6.44 11.24
C GLU A 57 2.05 -5.43 10.09
N VAL A 58 2.52 -4.21 10.31
CA VAL A 58 2.42 -3.12 9.32
C VAL A 58 3.77 -2.87 8.67
N VAL A 59 3.80 -3.00 7.35
CA VAL A 59 4.93 -2.62 6.50
C VAL A 59 4.62 -1.29 5.81
N GLY A 60 5.30 -0.22 6.22
CA GLY A 60 5.19 1.10 5.61
C GLY A 60 6.18 1.25 4.45
N ILE A 61 5.71 1.68 3.28
CA ILE A 61 6.57 2.08 2.16
C ILE A 61 6.44 3.59 1.98
N THR A 62 7.50 4.33 2.28
CA THR A 62 7.50 5.80 2.30
C THR A 62 8.86 6.34 1.88
N SER A 63 8.96 7.60 1.52
CA SER A 63 10.26 8.27 1.41
C SER A 63 10.64 8.84 2.78
N LEU A 64 11.70 8.37 3.38
CA LEU A 64 12.17 8.89 4.66
C LEU A 64 12.60 10.35 4.54
N GLU A 65 13.33 10.71 3.48
CA GLU A 65 13.73 12.10 3.22
C GLU A 65 12.51 13.02 3.12
N TYR A 66 11.54 12.67 2.28
CA TYR A 66 10.34 13.48 2.11
C TYR A 66 9.51 13.53 3.40
N SER A 67 9.28 12.39 4.02
CA SER A 67 8.46 12.30 5.22
C SER A 67 9.05 13.10 6.39
N MET A 68 10.37 13.03 6.61
CA MET A 68 11.06 13.79 7.65
C MET A 68 11.10 15.29 7.36
N SER A 69 11.09 15.70 6.09
CA SER A 69 11.12 17.12 5.69
C SER A 69 9.82 17.88 5.94
N GLN A 70 8.74 17.20 6.36
CA GLN A 70 7.41 17.78 6.52
C GLN A 70 6.79 17.40 7.89
N PRO A 71 6.06 18.32 8.53
CA PRO A 71 5.31 17.98 9.74
C PRO A 71 4.18 16.98 9.41
N SER A 72 3.82 16.13 10.38
CA SER A 72 2.64 15.30 10.28
C SER A 72 1.36 16.15 10.13
N ARG A 73 0.36 15.59 9.45
CA ARG A 73 -1.01 16.13 9.42
C ARG A 73 -1.97 15.33 10.30
N HIS A 74 -1.46 14.25 10.92
CA HIS A 74 -2.25 13.45 11.83
C HIS A 74 -2.21 14.05 13.25
N PRO A 75 -3.32 14.02 14.03
CA PRO A 75 -3.39 14.59 15.39
C PRO A 75 -2.36 14.00 16.37
N SER A 76 -1.92 12.75 16.17
CA SER A 76 -0.86 12.15 17.00
C SER A 76 0.52 12.80 16.80
N GLY A 77 0.70 13.64 15.79
CA GLY A 77 2.00 14.18 15.39
C GLY A 77 2.94 13.19 14.71
N LYS A 78 2.57 11.90 14.66
CA LYS A 78 3.39 10.83 14.06
C LYS A 78 3.19 10.76 12.55
N ARG A 79 4.21 10.26 11.85
CA ARG A 79 4.19 9.94 10.42
C ARG A 79 4.18 8.43 10.24
N LEU A 80 3.92 7.94 9.03
CA LEU A 80 3.80 6.52 8.76
C LEU A 80 5.00 5.70 9.25
N PHE A 81 6.23 6.16 8.98
CA PHE A 81 7.45 5.45 9.40
C PHE A 81 7.63 5.37 10.92
N GLU A 82 6.94 6.22 11.69
CA GLU A 82 6.97 6.22 13.16
C GLU A 82 5.88 5.30 13.76
N VAL A 83 4.99 4.77 12.92
CA VAL A 83 3.84 3.92 13.33
C VAL A 83 3.99 2.48 12.84
N CYS A 84 4.53 2.26 11.65
CA CYS A 84 4.70 0.92 11.08
C CYS A 84 5.75 0.10 11.85
N ASP A 85 5.65 -1.23 11.73
CA ASP A 85 6.61 -2.15 12.35
C ASP A 85 7.88 -2.28 11.51
N ILE A 86 7.72 -2.29 10.18
CA ILE A 86 8.82 -2.29 9.22
C ILE A 86 8.64 -1.09 8.29
N CYS A 87 9.70 -0.33 8.10
CA CYS A 87 9.71 0.80 7.16
C CYS A 87 10.65 0.50 5.99
N ILE A 88 10.12 0.60 4.78
CA ILE A 88 10.89 0.51 3.54
C ILE A 88 10.97 1.90 2.93
N ASP A 89 12.18 2.43 2.80
CA ASP A 89 12.43 3.71 2.14
C ASP A 89 12.40 3.52 0.61
N ASN A 90 11.50 4.23 -0.07
CA ASN A 90 11.41 4.21 -1.52
C ASN A 90 12.35 5.21 -2.21
N HIS A 91 13.10 6.00 -1.42
CA HIS A 91 14.06 7.00 -1.87
C HIS A 91 13.54 8.03 -2.88
N CYS A 92 12.22 8.23 -2.95
CA CYS A 92 11.67 9.29 -3.79
C CYS A 92 11.97 10.67 -3.20
N PRO A 93 12.32 11.66 -4.04
CA PRO A 93 12.66 12.99 -3.56
C PRO A 93 11.45 13.70 -2.96
N LYS A 94 11.71 14.75 -2.19
CA LYS A 94 10.66 15.64 -1.68
C LYS A 94 9.81 16.18 -2.83
N GLY A 95 8.49 16.02 -2.71
CA GLY A 95 7.53 16.41 -3.77
C GLY A 95 7.31 15.35 -4.83
N ASP A 96 8.04 14.20 -4.75
CA ASP A 96 7.89 13.05 -5.65
C ASP A 96 8.17 13.32 -7.13
N ALA A 97 8.90 14.38 -7.46
CA ALA A 97 9.23 14.76 -8.83
C ALA A 97 10.68 14.46 -9.15
N LEU A 98 10.93 13.60 -10.16
CA LEU A 98 12.25 13.12 -10.52
C LEU A 98 12.98 14.03 -11.51
N LEU A 99 12.24 14.86 -12.25
CA LEU A 99 12.78 15.69 -13.32
C LEU A 99 12.45 17.15 -13.11
N SER A 100 13.35 18.00 -13.56
CA SER A 100 13.18 19.46 -13.65
C SER A 100 13.80 19.98 -14.94
N LEU A 101 13.29 21.11 -15.42
CA LEU A 101 13.86 21.87 -16.53
C LEU A 101 14.16 23.28 -16.07
N GLU A 102 15.21 23.87 -16.59
CA GLU A 102 15.62 25.22 -16.21
C GLU A 102 14.53 26.27 -16.58
N GLU A 103 13.89 26.07 -17.73
CA GLU A 103 12.85 26.96 -18.26
C GLU A 103 11.45 26.68 -17.70
N PHE A 104 11.28 25.67 -16.83
CA PHE A 104 9.98 25.28 -16.28
C PHE A 104 10.07 25.10 -14.77
N ALA A 105 9.48 26.03 -14.03
CA ALA A 105 9.60 26.12 -12.57
C ALA A 105 9.00 24.95 -11.78
N VAL A 106 8.13 24.11 -12.39
CA VAL A 106 7.45 23.01 -11.70
C VAL A 106 8.15 21.70 -11.99
N PRO A 107 8.73 21.02 -10.99
CA PRO A 107 9.27 19.66 -11.16
C PRO A 107 8.17 18.67 -11.54
N PHE A 108 8.52 17.64 -12.30
CA PHE A 108 7.57 16.66 -12.87
C PHE A 108 8.12 15.24 -12.84
N ALA A 109 7.39 14.27 -13.43
CA ALA A 109 7.70 12.84 -13.46
C ALA A 109 7.73 12.21 -12.05
N PRO A 110 6.55 11.94 -11.43
CA PRO A 110 6.49 11.29 -10.12
C PRO A 110 7.06 9.87 -10.18
N GLY A 111 7.95 9.55 -9.24
CA GLY A 111 8.64 8.25 -9.17
C GLY A 111 7.98 7.23 -8.24
N SER A 112 7.19 7.69 -7.28
CA SER A 112 6.69 6.84 -6.19
C SER A 112 5.82 5.67 -6.66
N THR A 113 5.01 5.86 -7.70
CA THR A 113 4.17 4.79 -8.25
C THR A 113 5.02 3.66 -8.82
N ILE A 114 6.08 4.00 -9.56
CA ILE A 114 7.00 3.00 -10.14
C ILE A 114 7.79 2.30 -9.03
N ALA A 115 8.39 3.07 -8.11
CA ALA A 115 9.15 2.53 -6.99
C ALA A 115 8.28 1.64 -6.08
N GLY A 116 7.09 2.09 -5.72
CA GLY A 116 6.16 1.32 -4.89
C GLY A 116 5.71 0.03 -5.55
N ALA A 117 5.35 0.07 -6.84
CA ALA A 117 4.99 -1.12 -7.60
C ALA A 117 6.15 -2.11 -7.70
N TYR A 118 7.36 -1.62 -7.98
CA TYR A 118 8.56 -2.47 -8.04
C TYR A 118 8.85 -3.15 -6.70
N ILE A 119 8.83 -2.40 -5.59
CA ILE A 119 9.08 -2.92 -4.24
C ILE A 119 8.08 -4.04 -3.89
N ILE A 120 6.78 -3.79 -4.10
CA ILE A 120 5.74 -4.80 -3.83
C ILE A 120 5.93 -6.04 -4.71
N GLN A 121 6.19 -5.87 -6.01
CA GLN A 121 6.42 -7.01 -6.91
C GLN A 121 7.66 -7.82 -6.52
N ALA A 122 8.75 -7.17 -6.09
CA ALA A 122 9.95 -7.85 -5.62
C ALA A 122 9.67 -8.68 -4.34
N ILE A 123 8.93 -8.11 -3.38
CA ILE A 123 8.54 -8.80 -2.14
C ILE A 123 7.64 -10.00 -2.45
N LEU A 124 6.59 -9.80 -3.25
CA LEU A 124 5.63 -10.86 -3.59
C LEU A 124 6.27 -11.97 -4.40
N SER A 125 7.14 -11.64 -5.37
CA SER A 125 7.87 -12.65 -6.15
C SER A 125 8.76 -13.50 -5.27
N THR A 126 9.46 -12.88 -4.31
CA THR A 126 10.29 -13.59 -3.33
C THR A 126 9.44 -14.48 -2.41
N ALA A 127 8.30 -13.97 -1.94
CA ALA A 127 7.37 -14.74 -1.11
C ALA A 127 6.82 -15.97 -1.86
N ILE A 128 6.43 -15.81 -3.13
CA ILE A 128 5.98 -16.90 -4.00
C ILE A 128 7.08 -17.96 -4.14
N LYS A 129 8.34 -17.54 -4.40
CA LYS A 129 9.48 -18.47 -4.47
C LYS A 129 9.64 -19.27 -3.18
N ILE A 130 9.61 -18.60 -2.04
CA ILE A 130 9.72 -19.24 -0.72
C ILE A 130 8.57 -20.22 -0.48
N MET A 131 7.33 -19.88 -0.87
CA MET A 131 6.19 -20.78 -0.77
C MET A 131 6.41 -22.05 -1.59
N VAL A 132 6.84 -21.92 -2.84
CA VAL A 132 7.12 -23.06 -3.73
C VAL A 132 8.22 -23.93 -3.16
N ASP A 133 9.31 -23.35 -2.66
CA ASP A 133 10.43 -24.10 -2.05
C ASP A 133 9.98 -24.91 -0.80
N LYS A 134 8.92 -24.43 -0.12
CA LYS A 134 8.29 -25.13 1.00
C LYS A 134 7.20 -26.12 0.58
N GLY A 135 7.02 -26.37 -0.71
CA GLY A 135 5.97 -27.27 -1.23
C GLY A 135 4.54 -26.72 -1.14
N LEU A 136 4.39 -25.40 -0.93
CA LEU A 136 3.09 -24.74 -0.91
C LEU A 136 2.70 -24.28 -2.32
N THR A 137 1.40 -24.21 -2.58
CA THR A 137 0.87 -23.64 -3.84
C THR A 137 0.45 -22.19 -3.63
N PRO A 138 1.19 -21.21 -4.18
CA PRO A 138 0.84 -19.82 -4.09
C PRO A 138 -0.47 -19.49 -4.81
N PRO A 139 -1.35 -18.64 -4.26
CA PRO A 139 -2.61 -18.27 -4.89
C PRO A 139 -2.39 -17.16 -5.92
N VAL A 140 -1.90 -17.51 -7.10
CA VAL A 140 -1.60 -16.56 -8.17
C VAL A 140 -2.63 -16.69 -9.29
N PHE A 141 -3.24 -15.58 -9.69
CA PHE A 141 -4.14 -15.52 -10.84
C PHE A 141 -3.38 -15.62 -12.16
N LEU A 142 -3.96 -16.34 -13.11
CA LEU A 142 -3.55 -16.26 -14.51
C LEU A 142 -4.13 -15.00 -15.15
N SER A 143 -3.41 -14.46 -16.15
CA SER A 143 -3.97 -13.38 -16.97
C SER A 143 -5.26 -13.85 -17.64
N GLY A 144 -6.33 -13.07 -17.53
CA GLY A 144 -7.62 -13.36 -18.19
C GLY A 144 -7.57 -13.45 -19.71
N ASN A 145 -6.43 -13.07 -20.31
CA ASN A 145 -6.21 -13.19 -21.76
C ASN A 145 -5.59 -14.54 -22.18
N LEU A 146 -5.36 -15.44 -21.23
CA LEU A 146 -4.84 -16.78 -21.50
C LEU A 146 -5.98 -17.79 -21.52
N GLU A 147 -5.91 -18.75 -22.46
CA GLU A 147 -6.86 -19.85 -22.52
C GLU A 147 -6.80 -20.68 -21.22
N GLY A 148 -7.96 -21.08 -20.71
CA GLY A 148 -8.08 -21.81 -19.44
C GLY A 148 -7.93 -20.97 -18.17
N SER A 149 -7.68 -19.66 -18.29
CA SER A 149 -7.50 -18.78 -17.13
C SER A 149 -8.75 -18.69 -16.25
N ASP A 150 -9.94 -18.72 -16.84
CA ASP A 150 -11.21 -18.60 -16.11
C ASP A 150 -11.41 -19.76 -15.14
N GLU A 151 -11.14 -21.00 -15.58
CA GLU A 151 -11.26 -22.18 -14.71
C GLU A 151 -10.30 -22.10 -13.53
N HIS A 152 -9.04 -21.74 -13.79
CA HIS A 152 -8.03 -21.59 -12.74
C HIS A 152 -8.40 -20.47 -11.74
N ASN A 153 -8.75 -19.30 -12.26
CA ASN A 153 -9.06 -18.13 -11.46
C ASN A 153 -10.33 -18.32 -10.61
N ASN A 154 -11.37 -18.95 -11.18
CA ASN A 154 -12.61 -19.27 -10.46
C ASN A 154 -12.36 -20.19 -9.25
N LYS A 155 -11.46 -21.16 -9.35
CA LYS A 155 -11.07 -22.00 -8.22
C LYS A 155 -10.48 -21.18 -7.07
N LEU A 156 -9.66 -20.16 -7.39
CA LEU A 156 -9.10 -19.27 -6.38
C LEU A 156 -10.16 -18.34 -5.78
N ILE A 157 -11.05 -17.79 -6.62
CA ILE A 157 -12.15 -16.94 -6.17
C ILE A 157 -13.04 -17.72 -5.19
N GLU A 158 -13.48 -18.92 -5.56
CA GLU A 158 -14.30 -19.78 -4.69
C GLU A 158 -13.60 -20.08 -3.35
N LYS A 159 -12.31 -20.36 -3.39
CA LYS A 159 -11.52 -20.64 -2.17
C LYS A 159 -11.46 -19.44 -1.22
N TYR A 160 -11.39 -18.21 -1.75
CA TYR A 160 -11.13 -17.02 -0.95
C TYR A 160 -12.32 -16.05 -0.85
N LYS A 161 -13.48 -16.31 -1.50
CA LYS A 161 -14.64 -15.41 -1.52
C LYS A 161 -15.18 -15.01 -0.15
N ASN A 162 -15.03 -15.86 0.86
CA ASN A 162 -15.45 -15.54 2.21
C ASN A 162 -14.46 -14.64 2.97
N ARG A 163 -13.23 -14.49 2.46
CA ARG A 163 -12.17 -13.68 3.05
C ARG A 163 -12.01 -12.33 2.32
N ILE A 164 -12.13 -12.35 1.01
CA ILE A 164 -11.84 -11.19 0.15
C ILE A 164 -13.16 -10.57 -0.29
N ILE A 165 -13.49 -9.39 0.23
CA ILE A 165 -14.77 -8.73 -0.02
C ILE A 165 -15.03 -8.45 -1.51
N TYR A 166 -13.98 -8.29 -2.31
CA TYR A 166 -14.08 -8.05 -3.75
C TYR A 166 -14.38 -9.30 -4.59
N PHE A 167 -14.44 -10.49 -3.95
CA PHE A 167 -14.82 -11.75 -4.60
C PHE A 167 -16.27 -12.15 -4.33
N ARG A 168 -17.05 -11.28 -3.69
CA ARG A 168 -18.46 -11.47 -3.36
C ARG A 168 -19.38 -10.84 -4.42
#